data_2e67afd206a384389dee3a7ceecbe5ec
#
_entry.id   2e67afd206a384389dee3a7ceecbe5ec
#
_cell.length_a   1.000
_cell.length_b   1.000
_cell.length_c   1.000
_cell.angle_alpha   90.00
_cell.angle_beta   90.00
_cell.angle_gamma   90.00
#
_symmetry.space_group_name_H-M   'P 1'
#
loop_
_entity.id
_entity.type
_entity.pdbx_description
1 polymer ?
#
loop_
_entity_poly.entity_id
_entity_poly.type
_entity_poly.pdbx_seq_one_letter_code
_entity_poly.pdbx_strand_id
1 'polypeptide(L)'
;MTTQSNPQVWDPDSTYSINELINNRIKTNQQINLANFNALQFPQEGNFHYNNFKIEPKDFGKVLIDGKYNRAVEDFNYQKLYQNIDRRGGFSYPSASGIKIFLRPDGNYYIVDGVHRSSFCAVKGIPIYGNIHVHDKTLSEEECRQHEAQVYTDMGYHVYSQNAEQNFKAAYVANETWAIDFAKTLRKIGMHIKKIGQKNGPKLTGHKTFQDTLNEYDISYAVEAATLMSDKMKGRVSIHALFLSGLTTFLANQDILPKLNDDIVKSAIAQGIGAKNFLKGTIHGKPTEGIALRIAHLYNNHGNGMRGFHAIDLGALCKHLGIPVAAIEADNYIQTV
;
A
#
# COMPACT_ATOMS: atom_id res chain seq x y z
N MET A 1 34.01 11.12 -25.58
CA MET A 1 32.91 12.08 -25.42
C MET A 1 31.61 11.31 -25.51
N THR A 2 31.05 10.93 -24.41
CA THR A 2 29.76 10.23 -24.31
C THR A 2 28.69 11.30 -24.39
N THR A 3 27.97 11.35 -25.50
CA THR A 3 26.76 12.16 -25.66
C THR A 3 25.72 11.70 -24.61
N GLN A 4 25.56 12.48 -23.56
CA GLN A 4 24.39 12.36 -22.70
C GLN A 4 23.16 12.65 -23.56
N SER A 5 22.41 11.60 -23.91
CA SER A 5 21.10 11.78 -24.49
C SER A 5 20.23 12.46 -23.43
N ASN A 6 19.73 13.65 -23.73
CA ASN A 6 18.71 14.33 -22.92
C ASN A 6 17.61 13.32 -22.59
N PRO A 7 17.13 13.29 -21.34
CA PRO A 7 15.97 12.49 -21.00
C PRO A 7 14.83 12.91 -21.92
N GLN A 8 14.29 11.95 -22.66
CA GLN A 8 13.19 12.18 -23.57
C GLN A 8 12.03 12.69 -22.72
N VAL A 9 11.62 13.93 -22.94
CA VAL A 9 10.47 14.52 -22.26
C VAL A 9 9.25 13.73 -22.72
N TRP A 10 8.56 13.09 -21.80
CA TRP A 10 7.34 12.37 -22.07
C TRP A 10 6.26 13.37 -22.46
N ASP A 11 5.76 13.23 -23.68
CA ASP A 11 4.56 13.93 -24.10
C ASP A 11 3.34 13.11 -23.61
N PRO A 12 2.53 13.62 -22.66
CA PRO A 12 1.39 12.87 -22.12
C PRO A 12 0.35 12.51 -23.18
N ASP A 13 0.36 13.20 -24.34
CA ASP A 13 -0.61 12.98 -25.42
C ASP A 13 -0.10 12.00 -26.49
N SER A 14 1.13 11.52 -26.37
CA SER A 14 1.72 10.59 -27.34
C SER A 14 1.32 9.14 -27.09
N THR A 15 1.40 8.33 -28.13
CA THR A 15 1.25 6.88 -28.09
C THR A 15 2.63 6.23 -28.00
N TYR A 16 2.80 5.30 -27.08
CA TYR A 16 4.06 4.59 -26.84
C TYR A 16 3.88 3.10 -27.02
N SER A 17 4.89 2.44 -27.60
CA SER A 17 4.96 0.99 -27.50
C SER A 17 5.33 0.56 -26.06
N ILE A 18 4.91 -0.65 -25.70
CA ILE A 18 5.26 -1.20 -24.39
C ILE A 18 6.79 -1.35 -24.23
N ASN A 19 7.51 -1.60 -25.32
CA ASN A 19 8.97 -1.68 -25.32
C ASN A 19 9.62 -0.31 -25.05
N GLU A 20 9.11 0.77 -25.63
CA GLU A 20 9.60 2.13 -25.37
C GLU A 20 9.37 2.52 -23.92
N LEU A 21 8.18 2.23 -23.40
CA LEU A 21 7.85 2.46 -22.01
C LEU A 21 8.85 1.79 -21.05
N ILE A 22 9.13 0.51 -21.28
CA ILE A 22 10.06 -0.28 -20.46
C ILE A 22 11.48 0.23 -20.57
N ASN A 23 11.97 0.45 -21.78
CA ASN A 23 13.33 0.89 -22.01
C ASN A 23 13.61 2.26 -21.37
N ASN A 24 12.66 3.17 -21.46
CA ASN A 24 12.80 4.51 -20.87
C ASN A 24 12.69 4.48 -19.34
N ARG A 25 11.79 3.67 -18.78
CA ARG A 25 11.64 3.53 -17.32
C ARG A 25 12.80 2.79 -16.67
N ILE A 26 13.35 1.77 -17.33
CA ILE A 26 14.55 1.08 -16.83
C ILE A 26 15.73 2.03 -16.80
N LYS A 27 15.85 2.94 -17.78
CA LYS A 27 16.93 3.95 -17.80
C LYS A 27 16.75 5.05 -16.76
N THR A 28 15.52 5.45 -16.46
CA THR A 28 15.21 6.55 -15.52
C THR A 28 15.11 6.11 -14.07
N ASN A 29 14.62 4.91 -13.79
CA ASN A 29 14.56 4.34 -12.44
C ASN A 29 15.78 3.48 -12.16
N GLN A 30 16.88 4.11 -11.78
CA GLN A 30 18.12 3.46 -11.34
C GLN A 30 17.96 2.53 -10.12
N GLN A 31 16.76 2.42 -9.55
CA GLN A 31 16.50 1.65 -8.33
C GLN A 31 15.82 0.29 -8.56
N ILE A 32 15.45 -0.07 -9.79
CA ILE A 32 14.97 -1.43 -10.04
C ILE A 32 16.20 -2.32 -10.14
N ASN A 33 16.43 -3.14 -9.13
CA ASN A 33 17.44 -4.20 -9.23
C ASN A 33 16.93 -5.26 -10.21
N LEU A 34 17.31 -5.12 -11.48
CA LEU A 34 16.93 -6.03 -12.56
C LEU A 34 17.33 -7.49 -12.29
N ALA A 35 18.42 -7.72 -11.55
CA ALA A 35 18.85 -9.07 -11.19
C ALA A 35 17.81 -9.73 -10.26
N ASN A 36 17.36 -9.02 -9.23
CA ASN A 36 16.31 -9.52 -8.35
C ASN A 36 14.96 -9.66 -9.07
N PHE A 37 14.63 -8.69 -9.94
CA PHE A 37 13.44 -8.76 -10.76
C PHE A 37 13.47 -9.97 -11.70
N ASN A 38 14.64 -10.28 -12.29
CA ASN A 38 14.82 -11.43 -13.15
C ASN A 38 14.86 -12.78 -12.40
N ALA A 39 15.16 -12.76 -11.09
CA ALA A 39 15.16 -13.97 -10.26
C ALA A 39 13.76 -14.42 -9.81
N LEU A 40 12.71 -13.58 -9.99
CA LEU A 40 11.35 -13.98 -9.64
C LEU A 40 10.92 -15.21 -10.44
N GLN A 41 10.50 -16.23 -9.71
CA GLN A 41 9.96 -17.45 -10.31
C GLN A 41 8.52 -17.21 -10.77
N PHE A 42 8.16 -17.87 -11.86
CA PHE A 42 6.77 -17.92 -12.32
C PHE A 42 6.16 -19.22 -11.83
N PRO A 43 4.90 -19.19 -11.31
CA PRO A 43 4.17 -20.41 -11.16
C PRO A 43 4.09 -21.10 -12.53
N GLN A 44 4.33 -22.41 -12.57
CA GLN A 44 4.18 -23.20 -13.80
C GLN A 44 2.79 -22.95 -14.38
N GLU A 45 2.70 -22.88 -15.70
CA GLU A 45 1.41 -22.82 -16.40
C GLU A 45 0.59 -24.05 -15.97
N GLY A 46 -0.33 -23.82 -15.02
CA GLY A 46 -1.33 -24.82 -14.67
C GLY A 46 -2.44 -24.83 -15.75
N ASN A 47 -3.42 -25.72 -15.59
CA ASN A 47 -4.60 -25.81 -16.46
C ASN A 47 -5.54 -24.59 -16.33
N PHE A 48 -5.01 -23.39 -16.56
CA PHE A 48 -5.78 -22.17 -16.53
C PHE A 48 -6.29 -21.87 -17.94
N HIS A 49 -7.59 -21.73 -18.08
CA HIS A 49 -8.18 -21.20 -19.29
C HIS A 49 -7.93 -19.68 -19.35
N TYR A 50 -6.94 -19.28 -20.14
CA TYR A 50 -6.69 -17.86 -20.39
C TYR A 50 -7.72 -17.36 -21.40
N ASN A 51 -8.37 -16.24 -21.06
CA ASN A 51 -9.39 -15.67 -21.92
C ASN A 51 -8.78 -15.26 -23.26
N ASN A 52 -9.29 -15.82 -24.28
CA ASN A 52 -9.39 -15.45 -25.71
C ASN A 52 -8.12 -15.04 -26.47
N PHE A 53 -7.05 -14.49 -25.88
CA PHE A 53 -5.95 -14.00 -26.69
C PHE A 53 -4.59 -14.02 -26.00
N LYS A 54 -3.56 -14.37 -26.80
CA LYS A 54 -2.14 -14.43 -26.39
C LYS A 54 -1.32 -13.59 -27.35
N ILE A 55 -0.54 -12.63 -26.82
CA ILE A 55 0.44 -11.87 -27.59
C ILE A 55 1.82 -12.40 -27.24
N GLU A 56 2.50 -12.91 -28.25
CA GLU A 56 3.86 -13.46 -28.09
C GLU A 56 4.90 -12.32 -27.99
N PRO A 57 6.04 -12.54 -27.31
CA PRO A 57 7.08 -11.52 -27.17
C PRO A 57 7.57 -10.92 -28.51
N LYS A 58 7.58 -11.70 -29.59
CA LYS A 58 7.94 -11.23 -30.93
C LYS A 58 6.99 -10.12 -31.46
N ASP A 59 5.75 -10.06 -30.97
CA ASP A 59 4.73 -9.14 -31.41
C ASP A 59 4.61 -7.90 -30.49
N PHE A 60 5.44 -7.78 -29.44
CA PHE A 60 5.38 -6.67 -28.48
C PHE A 60 5.64 -5.29 -29.12
N GLY A 61 6.30 -5.23 -30.26
CA GLY A 61 6.44 -3.99 -31.01
C GLY A 61 5.10 -3.41 -31.50
N LYS A 62 4.04 -4.24 -31.57
CA LYS A 62 2.69 -3.84 -31.95
C LYS A 62 1.78 -3.55 -30.74
N VAL A 63 2.30 -3.68 -29.52
CA VAL A 63 1.54 -3.43 -28.29
C VAL A 63 1.77 -2.01 -27.85
N LEU A 64 0.73 -1.19 -27.93
CA LEU A 64 0.78 0.25 -27.74
C LEU A 64 -0.04 0.68 -26.51
N ILE A 65 0.34 1.82 -25.96
CA ILE A 65 -0.38 2.51 -24.89
C ILE A 65 -0.67 3.91 -25.41
N ASP A 66 -1.94 4.26 -25.50
CA ASP A 66 -2.38 5.57 -25.94
C ASP A 66 -2.41 6.53 -24.73
N GLY A 67 -1.44 7.45 -24.67
CA GLY A 67 -1.27 8.40 -23.58
C GLY A 67 -2.41 9.40 -23.44
N LYS A 68 -3.22 9.62 -24.50
CA LYS A 68 -4.33 10.58 -24.48
C LYS A 68 -5.44 10.22 -23.50
N TYR A 69 -5.62 8.93 -23.16
CA TYR A 69 -6.62 8.50 -22.18
C TYR A 69 -6.05 7.61 -21.07
N ASN A 70 -4.89 7.02 -21.27
CA ASN A 70 -4.28 6.18 -20.26
C ASN A 70 -3.50 7.03 -19.25
N ARG A 71 -3.15 6.43 -18.10
CA ARG A 71 -2.39 7.13 -17.08
C ARG A 71 -1.05 7.60 -17.63
N ALA A 72 -0.61 8.77 -17.17
CA ALA A 72 0.74 9.26 -17.46
C ALA A 72 1.78 8.22 -17.04
N VAL A 73 2.83 8.09 -17.85
CA VAL A 73 3.92 7.12 -17.60
C VAL A 73 4.60 7.37 -16.25
N GLU A 74 4.60 8.60 -15.79
CA GLU A 74 5.14 9.03 -14.49
C GLU A 74 4.42 8.40 -13.31
N ASP A 75 3.12 8.06 -13.46
CA ASP A 75 2.31 7.42 -12.43
C ASP A 75 2.60 5.92 -12.28
N PHE A 76 3.43 5.33 -13.14
CA PHE A 76 3.75 3.91 -13.07
C PHE A 76 4.76 3.61 -11.96
N ASN A 77 4.30 2.91 -10.93
CA ASN A 77 5.15 2.48 -9.84
C ASN A 77 5.55 1.00 -9.99
N TYR A 78 6.60 0.76 -10.76
CA TYR A 78 7.15 -0.59 -10.98
C TYR A 78 7.73 -1.22 -9.73
N GLN A 79 8.30 -0.41 -8.84
CA GLN A 79 8.84 -0.92 -7.57
C GLN A 79 7.74 -1.53 -6.71
N LYS A 80 6.58 -0.86 -6.64
CA LYS A 80 5.43 -1.38 -5.91
C LYS A 80 4.86 -2.65 -6.55
N LEU A 81 4.83 -2.73 -7.88
CA LEU A 81 4.43 -3.93 -8.60
C LEU A 81 5.37 -5.09 -8.28
N TYR A 82 6.69 -4.85 -8.36
CA TYR A 82 7.73 -5.82 -8.04
C TYR A 82 7.56 -6.35 -6.61
N GLN A 83 7.47 -5.46 -5.61
CA GLN A 83 7.29 -5.84 -4.21
C GLN A 83 6.03 -6.68 -4.00
N ASN A 84 4.94 -6.37 -4.69
CA ASN A 84 3.70 -7.14 -4.58
C ASN A 84 3.83 -8.52 -5.20
N ILE A 85 4.54 -8.66 -6.31
CA ILE A 85 4.82 -9.95 -6.96
C ILE A 85 5.73 -10.80 -6.07
N ASP A 86 6.79 -10.21 -5.54
CA ASP A 86 7.75 -10.87 -4.65
C ASP A 86 7.07 -11.40 -3.37
N ARG A 87 6.27 -10.58 -2.70
CA ARG A 87 5.49 -10.97 -1.51
C ARG A 87 4.54 -12.14 -1.77
N ARG A 88 4.10 -12.34 -3.01
CA ARG A 88 3.20 -13.42 -3.42
C ARG A 88 3.93 -14.66 -3.91
N GLY A 89 5.25 -14.67 -3.85
CA GLY A 89 6.06 -15.79 -4.32
C GLY A 89 6.12 -15.95 -5.84
N GLY A 90 5.77 -14.88 -6.58
CA GLY A 90 5.87 -14.85 -8.04
C GLY A 90 4.69 -14.22 -8.76
N PHE A 91 4.79 -14.14 -10.08
CA PHE A 91 3.74 -13.63 -10.96
C PHE A 91 2.68 -14.72 -11.23
N SER A 92 1.42 -14.35 -11.12
CA SER A 92 0.30 -15.25 -11.38
C SER A 92 -0.48 -14.79 -12.62
N TYR A 93 -0.51 -15.61 -13.67
CA TYR A 93 -1.31 -15.33 -14.86
C TYR A 93 -2.81 -15.20 -14.59
N PRO A 94 -3.45 -16.02 -13.74
CA PRO A 94 -4.85 -15.80 -13.38
C PRO A 94 -5.10 -14.43 -12.75
N SER A 95 -4.13 -13.92 -11.97
CA SER A 95 -4.20 -12.56 -11.41
C SER A 95 -3.90 -11.48 -12.45
N ALA A 96 -3.23 -11.83 -13.55
CA ALA A 96 -2.99 -10.96 -14.69
C ALA A 96 -4.11 -11.06 -15.75
N SER A 97 -5.00 -12.05 -15.63
CA SER A 97 -6.19 -12.13 -16.48
C SER A 97 -7.04 -10.88 -16.33
N GLY A 98 -7.66 -10.41 -17.39
CA GLY A 98 -8.41 -9.17 -17.37
C GLY A 98 -7.65 -7.97 -17.95
N ILE A 99 -6.45 -8.18 -18.54
CA ILE A 99 -5.84 -7.17 -19.41
C ILE A 99 -6.80 -6.95 -20.57
N LYS A 100 -7.27 -5.70 -20.73
CA LYS A 100 -8.16 -5.31 -21.83
C LYS A 100 -7.36 -4.68 -22.94
N ILE A 101 -7.51 -5.26 -24.13
CA ILE A 101 -6.72 -4.90 -25.30
C ILE A 101 -7.70 -4.66 -26.45
N PHE A 102 -7.49 -3.60 -27.21
CA PHE A 102 -8.20 -3.35 -28.45
C PHE A 102 -7.27 -3.50 -29.65
N LEU A 103 -7.74 -4.20 -30.67
CA LEU A 103 -7.09 -4.23 -31.99
C LEU A 103 -7.74 -3.16 -32.85
N ARG A 104 -6.96 -2.13 -33.22
CA ARG A 104 -7.42 -1.07 -34.13
C ARG A 104 -7.23 -1.49 -35.61
N PRO A 105 -7.86 -0.77 -36.52
CA PRO A 105 -7.70 -1.01 -37.98
C PRO A 105 -6.27 -0.93 -38.51
N ASP A 106 -5.39 -0.22 -37.79
CA ASP A 106 -3.94 -0.12 -38.09
C ASP A 106 -3.14 -1.42 -37.81
N GLY A 107 -3.81 -2.44 -37.25
CA GLY A 107 -3.22 -3.73 -36.91
C GLY A 107 -2.41 -3.76 -35.61
N ASN A 108 -2.46 -2.68 -34.81
CA ASN A 108 -1.80 -2.60 -33.51
C ASN A 108 -2.76 -2.90 -32.36
N TYR A 109 -2.19 -3.36 -31.24
CA TYR A 109 -2.89 -3.71 -30.02
C TYR A 109 -2.78 -2.58 -28.99
N TYR A 110 -3.87 -2.00 -28.60
CA TYR A 110 -3.92 -0.89 -27.63
C TYR A 110 -4.39 -1.38 -26.28
N ILE A 111 -3.54 -1.23 -25.25
CA ILE A 111 -3.87 -1.64 -23.88
C ILE A 111 -4.75 -0.57 -23.24
N VAL A 112 -5.98 -0.94 -22.89
CA VAL A 112 -6.91 -0.08 -22.16
C VAL A 112 -6.78 -0.29 -20.64
N ASP A 113 -6.63 -1.55 -20.18
CA ASP A 113 -6.33 -1.85 -18.78
C ASP A 113 -5.25 -2.90 -18.67
N GLY A 114 -4.47 -2.81 -17.60
CA GLY A 114 -3.42 -3.77 -17.28
C GLY A 114 -2.03 -3.39 -17.79
N VAL A 115 -1.77 -2.11 -18.05
CA VAL A 115 -0.46 -1.61 -18.52
C VAL A 115 0.70 -2.09 -17.63
N HIS A 116 0.57 -2.01 -16.30
CA HIS A 116 1.62 -2.50 -15.39
C HIS A 116 1.89 -4.00 -15.53
N ARG A 117 0.81 -4.80 -15.68
CA ARG A 117 0.90 -6.26 -15.84
C ARG A 117 1.51 -6.62 -17.18
N SER A 118 1.10 -5.94 -18.23
CA SER A 118 1.66 -6.11 -19.58
C SER A 118 3.13 -5.71 -19.63
N SER A 119 3.48 -4.60 -18.98
CA SER A 119 4.89 -4.16 -18.87
C SER A 119 5.74 -5.19 -18.15
N PHE A 120 5.23 -5.80 -17.07
CA PHE A 120 5.93 -6.89 -16.39
C PHE A 120 6.17 -8.07 -17.34
N CYS A 121 5.15 -8.53 -18.07
CA CYS A 121 5.28 -9.60 -19.05
C CYS A 121 6.35 -9.28 -20.10
N ALA A 122 6.35 -8.04 -20.61
CA ALA A 122 7.31 -7.63 -21.61
C ALA A 122 8.75 -7.58 -21.08
N VAL A 123 8.98 -7.06 -19.86
CA VAL A 123 10.31 -7.10 -19.23
C VAL A 123 10.81 -8.53 -19.06
N LYS A 124 9.92 -9.46 -18.72
CA LYS A 124 10.25 -10.88 -18.53
C LYS A 124 10.35 -11.66 -19.84
N GLY A 125 9.96 -11.08 -20.97
CA GLY A 125 9.91 -11.80 -22.24
C GLY A 125 8.90 -12.94 -22.26
N ILE A 126 7.80 -12.83 -21.48
CA ILE A 126 6.75 -13.82 -21.42
C ILE A 126 5.50 -13.30 -22.11
N PRO A 127 4.63 -14.20 -22.64
CA PRO A 127 3.43 -13.79 -23.34
C PRO A 127 2.50 -12.93 -22.50
N ILE A 128 1.80 -11.99 -23.15
CA ILE A 128 0.70 -11.23 -22.56
C ILE A 128 -0.61 -11.97 -22.89
N TYR A 129 -1.38 -12.29 -21.85
CA TYR A 129 -2.72 -12.85 -21.99
C TYR A 129 -3.77 -11.82 -21.61
N GLY A 130 -4.83 -11.72 -22.42
CA GLY A 130 -5.88 -10.74 -22.16
C GLY A 130 -7.15 -11.00 -22.96
N ASN A 131 -8.12 -10.12 -22.75
CA ASN A 131 -9.34 -10.05 -23.54
C ASN A 131 -9.13 -9.08 -24.67
N ILE A 132 -9.21 -9.55 -25.91
CA ILE A 132 -9.13 -8.69 -27.08
C ILE A 132 -10.52 -8.29 -27.54
N HIS A 133 -10.68 -7.00 -27.82
CA HIS A 133 -11.81 -6.40 -28.52
C HIS A 133 -11.32 -5.90 -29.87
N VAL A 134 -12.01 -6.22 -30.93
CA VAL A 134 -11.62 -5.82 -32.28
C VAL A 134 -12.52 -4.67 -32.72
N HIS A 135 -11.93 -3.53 -33.04
CA HIS A 135 -12.66 -2.43 -33.65
C HIS A 135 -13.09 -2.74 -35.08
N ASP A 136 -14.21 -2.19 -35.48
CA ASP A 136 -14.62 -2.23 -36.90
C ASP A 136 -13.57 -1.54 -37.77
N LYS A 137 -13.23 -2.16 -38.88
CA LYS A 137 -12.22 -1.65 -39.82
C LYS A 137 -12.58 -0.30 -40.46
N THR A 138 -13.83 0.11 -40.38
CA THR A 138 -14.33 1.38 -40.93
C THR A 138 -14.12 2.57 -39.96
N LEU A 139 -13.82 2.29 -38.68
CA LEU A 139 -13.64 3.35 -37.70
C LEU A 139 -12.32 4.09 -37.92
N SER A 140 -12.38 5.40 -37.78
CA SER A 140 -11.18 6.24 -37.70
C SER A 140 -10.41 6.01 -36.42
N GLU A 141 -9.16 6.42 -36.40
CA GLU A 141 -8.32 6.35 -35.19
C GLU A 141 -8.94 7.10 -34.01
N GLU A 142 -9.56 8.25 -34.27
CA GLU A 142 -10.19 9.07 -33.22
C GLU A 142 -11.44 8.40 -32.64
N GLU A 143 -12.28 7.77 -33.47
CA GLU A 143 -13.45 7.02 -33.01
C GLU A 143 -13.03 5.80 -32.17
N CYS A 144 -12.00 5.08 -32.60
CA CYS A 144 -11.39 3.99 -31.79
C CYS A 144 -10.94 4.50 -30.44
N ARG A 145 -10.21 5.62 -30.40
CA ARG A 145 -9.71 6.25 -29.17
C ARG A 145 -10.85 6.68 -28.24
N GLN A 146 -11.88 7.30 -28.77
CA GLN A 146 -13.04 7.72 -27.96
C GLN A 146 -13.73 6.53 -27.32
N HIS A 147 -13.95 5.44 -28.08
CA HIS A 147 -14.53 4.21 -27.53
C HIS A 147 -13.65 3.59 -26.44
N GLU A 148 -12.35 3.49 -26.67
CA GLU A 148 -11.39 2.95 -25.70
C GLU A 148 -11.35 3.80 -24.42
N ALA A 149 -11.35 5.13 -24.55
CA ALA A 149 -11.40 6.06 -23.43
C ALA A 149 -12.70 5.91 -22.63
N GLN A 150 -13.83 5.70 -23.30
CA GLN A 150 -15.11 5.42 -22.65
C GLN A 150 -15.03 4.13 -21.83
N VAL A 151 -14.53 3.04 -22.43
CA VAL A 151 -14.35 1.75 -21.73
C VAL A 151 -13.41 1.90 -20.52
N TYR A 152 -12.33 2.67 -20.67
CA TYR A 152 -11.42 2.95 -19.56
C TYR A 152 -12.12 3.68 -18.40
N THR A 153 -12.96 4.67 -18.72
CA THR A 153 -13.75 5.43 -17.75
C THR A 153 -14.79 4.54 -17.06
N ASP A 154 -15.54 3.75 -17.85
CA ASP A 154 -16.59 2.86 -17.33
C ASP A 154 -16.02 1.81 -16.37
N MET A 155 -14.82 1.31 -16.63
CA MET A 155 -14.14 0.39 -15.72
C MET A 155 -13.87 1.04 -14.34
N GLY A 156 -13.56 2.33 -14.32
CA GLY A 156 -13.39 3.08 -13.06
C GLY A 156 -14.67 3.14 -12.24
N TYR A 157 -15.83 3.16 -12.88
CA TYR A 157 -17.15 3.21 -12.23
C TYR A 157 -17.68 1.82 -11.83
N HIS A 158 -17.36 0.78 -12.60
CA HIS A 158 -17.92 -0.57 -12.39
C HIS A 158 -17.04 -1.49 -11.56
N VAL A 159 -15.75 -1.17 -11.40
CA VAL A 159 -14.84 -1.95 -10.55
C VAL A 159 -14.89 -1.37 -9.14
N TYR A 160 -15.70 -1.95 -8.26
CA TYR A 160 -15.55 -1.75 -6.83
C TYR A 160 -14.15 -2.22 -6.44
N SER A 161 -13.26 -1.28 -6.15
CA SER A 161 -11.97 -1.63 -5.56
C SER A 161 -12.23 -2.38 -4.26
N GLN A 162 -11.75 -3.60 -4.15
CA GLN A 162 -11.84 -4.36 -2.91
C GLN A 162 -11.20 -3.51 -1.80
N ASN A 163 -11.94 -3.29 -0.74
CA ASN A 163 -11.38 -2.60 0.41
C ASN A 163 -10.37 -3.51 1.13
N ALA A 164 -9.55 -2.92 2.00
CA ALA A 164 -8.48 -3.65 2.68
C ALA A 164 -9.00 -4.86 3.49
N GLU A 165 -10.21 -4.80 4.07
CA GLU A 165 -10.81 -5.92 4.81
C GLU A 165 -11.21 -7.10 3.89
N GLN A 166 -11.67 -6.80 2.67
CA GLN A 166 -12.01 -7.82 1.67
C GLN A 166 -10.75 -8.49 1.14
N ASN A 167 -9.71 -7.69 0.87
CA ASN A 167 -8.39 -8.20 0.46
C ASN A 167 -7.79 -9.13 1.52
N PHE A 168 -7.81 -8.73 2.80
CA PHE A 168 -7.32 -9.57 3.88
C PHE A 168 -8.10 -10.88 3.99
N LYS A 169 -9.43 -10.83 3.89
CA LYS A 169 -10.27 -12.04 3.92
C LYS A 169 -9.95 -12.99 2.76
N ALA A 170 -9.80 -12.46 1.55
CA ALA A 170 -9.47 -13.26 0.37
C ALA A 170 -8.08 -13.88 0.49
N ALA A 171 -7.07 -13.12 0.92
CA ALA A 171 -5.71 -13.60 1.14
C ALA A 171 -5.65 -14.67 2.24
N TYR A 172 -6.44 -14.51 3.33
CA TYR A 172 -6.54 -15.51 4.39
C TYR A 172 -7.13 -16.83 3.88
N VAL A 173 -8.19 -16.78 3.07
CA VAL A 173 -8.79 -17.97 2.44
C VAL A 173 -7.84 -18.61 1.44
N ALA A 174 -7.06 -17.81 0.72
CA ALA A 174 -6.02 -18.29 -0.19
C ALA A 174 -4.77 -18.85 0.52
N ASN A 175 -4.76 -18.88 1.87
CA ASN A 175 -3.63 -19.32 2.70
C ASN A 175 -2.33 -18.53 2.41
N GLU A 176 -2.43 -17.25 2.02
CA GLU A 176 -1.26 -16.40 1.87
C GLU A 176 -0.56 -16.23 3.24
N THR A 177 0.75 -16.47 3.27
CA THR A 177 1.56 -16.49 4.51
C THR A 177 1.36 -15.23 5.35
N TRP A 178 1.43 -14.05 4.71
CA TRP A 178 1.24 -12.77 5.41
C TRP A 178 -0.13 -12.67 6.10
N ALA A 179 -1.19 -13.19 5.47
CA ALA A 179 -2.55 -13.11 6.02
C ALA A 179 -2.74 -14.09 7.17
N ILE A 180 -2.11 -15.27 7.10
CA ILE A 180 -2.09 -16.26 8.17
C ILE A 180 -1.33 -15.71 9.38
N ASP A 181 -0.16 -15.10 9.18
CA ASP A 181 0.65 -14.54 10.26
C ASP A 181 -0.03 -13.32 10.89
N PHE A 182 -0.65 -12.49 10.08
CA PHE A 182 -1.45 -11.38 10.58
C PHE A 182 -2.67 -11.87 11.39
N ALA A 183 -3.33 -12.95 10.97
CA ALA A 183 -4.41 -13.57 11.75
C ALA A 183 -3.92 -14.13 13.10
N LYS A 184 -2.71 -14.70 13.15
CA LYS A 184 -2.07 -15.13 14.42
C LYS A 184 -1.82 -13.91 15.33
N THR A 185 -1.32 -12.82 14.77
CA THR A 185 -1.13 -11.56 15.49
C THR A 185 -2.44 -11.03 16.06
N LEU A 186 -3.51 -10.99 15.25
CA LEU A 186 -4.83 -10.57 15.71
C LEU A 186 -5.34 -11.41 16.90
N ARG A 187 -5.06 -12.72 16.90
CA ARG A 187 -5.41 -13.59 18.04
C ARG A 187 -4.61 -13.22 19.28
N LYS A 188 -3.29 -12.99 19.14
CA LYS A 188 -2.41 -12.60 20.26
C LYS A 188 -2.84 -11.29 20.91
N ILE A 189 -3.25 -10.31 20.11
CA ILE A 189 -3.72 -9.00 20.59
C ILE A 189 -5.22 -8.97 20.94
N GLY A 190 -5.91 -10.10 20.86
CA GLY A 190 -7.33 -10.22 21.23
C GLY A 190 -8.32 -9.52 20.29
N MET A 191 -7.98 -9.32 19.02
CA MET A 191 -8.78 -8.58 18.03
C MET A 191 -9.15 -9.43 16.81
N HIS A 192 -10.05 -8.91 15.99
CA HIS A 192 -10.42 -9.55 14.71
C HIS A 192 -10.68 -8.56 13.57
N ILE A 193 -10.58 -9.06 12.34
CA ILE A 193 -11.07 -8.42 11.11
C ILE A 193 -11.98 -9.43 10.42
N LYS A 194 -13.25 -9.07 10.16
CA LYS A 194 -14.21 -10.00 9.54
C LYS A 194 -14.28 -11.38 10.22
N LYS A 195 -14.19 -11.42 11.56
CA LYS A 195 -14.18 -12.64 12.38
C LYS A 195 -12.93 -13.54 12.21
N ILE A 196 -11.91 -13.07 11.50
CA ILE A 196 -10.60 -13.70 11.43
C ILE A 196 -9.74 -13.11 12.55
N GLY A 197 -9.10 -13.96 13.35
CA GLY A 197 -8.41 -13.59 14.59
C GLY A 197 -9.20 -14.04 15.82
N GLN A 198 -9.25 -13.21 16.86
CA GLN A 198 -10.03 -13.49 18.10
C GLN A 198 -11.49 -13.08 17.91
N LYS A 199 -12.35 -14.02 17.58
CA LYS A 199 -13.76 -13.78 17.15
C LYS A 199 -14.59 -12.95 18.13
N ASN A 200 -14.35 -13.09 19.43
CA ASN A 200 -15.09 -12.40 20.49
C ASN A 200 -14.45 -11.08 20.94
N GLY A 201 -13.29 -10.72 20.36
CA GLY A 201 -12.62 -9.45 20.62
C GLY A 201 -13.22 -8.29 19.82
N PRO A 202 -12.75 -7.06 20.04
CA PRO A 202 -13.14 -5.92 19.25
C PRO A 202 -12.65 -6.04 17.80
N LYS A 203 -13.41 -5.44 16.87
CA LYS A 203 -13.01 -5.35 15.48
C LYS A 203 -11.87 -4.34 15.32
N LEU A 204 -10.78 -4.72 14.66
CA LEU A 204 -9.75 -3.79 14.23
C LEU A 204 -10.17 -3.10 12.91
N THR A 205 -10.32 -1.78 12.93
CA THR A 205 -10.68 -0.97 11.76
C THR A 205 -9.43 -0.23 11.23
N GLY A 206 -9.33 -0.06 9.90
CA GLY A 206 -8.14 0.60 9.30
C GLY A 206 -6.86 -0.23 9.40
N HIS A 207 -6.96 -1.54 9.36
CA HIS A 207 -5.90 -2.50 9.67
C HIS A 207 -4.65 -2.40 8.79
N LYS A 208 -4.71 -1.78 7.62
CA LYS A 208 -3.55 -1.61 6.75
C LYS A 208 -2.43 -0.84 7.44
N THR A 209 -2.77 0.24 8.14
CA THR A 209 -1.79 1.03 8.92
C THR A 209 -1.12 0.16 9.98
N PHE A 210 -1.88 -0.70 10.66
CA PHE A 210 -1.31 -1.59 11.66
C PHE A 210 -0.42 -2.70 11.04
N GLN A 211 -0.81 -3.21 9.89
CA GLN A 211 0.02 -4.15 9.14
C GLN A 211 1.35 -3.50 8.71
N ASP A 212 1.32 -2.24 8.25
CA ASP A 212 2.53 -1.50 7.90
C ASP A 212 3.42 -1.30 9.14
N THR A 213 2.85 -0.99 10.30
CA THR A 213 3.57 -0.88 11.59
C THR A 213 4.24 -2.21 11.98
N LEU A 214 3.57 -3.35 11.80
CA LEU A 214 4.17 -4.67 12.10
C LEU A 214 5.27 -5.10 11.12
N ASN A 215 5.39 -4.46 9.95
CA ASN A 215 6.53 -4.65 9.07
C ASN A 215 7.77 -3.87 9.54
N GLU A 216 7.58 -2.85 10.37
CA GLU A 216 8.62 -1.96 10.86
C GLU A 216 9.10 -2.34 12.26
N TYR A 217 8.18 -2.77 13.12
CA TYR A 217 8.46 -3.06 14.54
C TYR A 217 8.12 -4.51 14.91
N ASP A 218 8.84 -5.04 15.90
CA ASP A 218 8.59 -6.38 16.43
C ASP A 218 7.17 -6.50 17.00
N ILE A 219 6.56 -7.67 16.81
CA ILE A 219 5.21 -7.99 17.29
C ILE A 219 5.06 -7.87 18.81
N SER A 220 6.14 -8.02 19.59
CA SER A 220 6.12 -7.91 21.05
C SER A 220 5.59 -6.56 21.51
N TYR A 221 5.96 -5.47 20.83
CA TYR A 221 5.44 -4.13 21.13
C TYR A 221 3.94 -4.00 20.85
N ALA A 222 3.44 -4.66 19.83
CA ALA A 222 2.01 -4.69 19.54
C ALA A 222 1.22 -5.49 20.59
N VAL A 223 1.80 -6.58 21.09
CA VAL A 223 1.22 -7.38 22.18
C VAL A 223 1.22 -6.57 23.49
N GLU A 224 2.31 -5.86 23.79
CA GLU A 224 2.40 -4.97 24.95
C GLU A 224 1.38 -3.84 24.84
N ALA A 225 1.28 -3.17 23.70
CA ALA A 225 0.28 -2.14 23.43
C ALA A 225 -1.15 -2.65 23.67
N ALA A 226 -1.49 -3.83 23.14
CA ALA A 226 -2.79 -4.44 23.36
C ALA A 226 -3.04 -4.81 24.81
N THR A 227 -2.00 -5.24 25.55
CA THR A 227 -2.07 -5.57 26.98
C THR A 227 -2.38 -4.31 27.80
N LEU A 228 -1.67 -3.21 27.56
CA LEU A 228 -1.94 -1.92 28.21
C LEU A 228 -3.32 -1.37 27.91
N MET A 229 -3.86 -1.66 26.72
CA MET A 229 -5.21 -1.30 26.32
C MET A 229 -6.29 -2.25 26.84
N SER A 230 -5.97 -3.42 27.39
CA SER A 230 -6.90 -4.54 27.63
C SER A 230 -8.17 -4.13 28.38
N ASP A 231 -8.04 -3.33 29.45
CA ASP A 231 -9.19 -2.86 30.23
C ASP A 231 -10.08 -1.90 29.44
N LYS A 232 -9.50 -1.13 28.53
CA LYS A 232 -10.21 -0.18 27.66
C LYS A 232 -10.82 -0.85 26.42
N MET A 233 -10.37 -2.06 26.09
CA MET A 233 -10.96 -2.88 25.01
C MET A 233 -12.21 -3.63 25.46
N LYS A 234 -12.37 -3.88 26.75
CA LYS A 234 -13.56 -4.57 27.30
C LYS A 234 -14.84 -3.82 26.92
N GLY A 235 -15.76 -4.54 26.29
CA GLY A 235 -17.05 -3.99 25.86
C GLY A 235 -16.99 -3.07 24.62
N ARG A 236 -15.83 -2.82 24.02
CA ARG A 236 -15.77 -2.07 22.77
C ARG A 236 -16.08 -2.95 21.58
N VAL A 237 -16.84 -2.37 20.63
CA VAL A 237 -17.19 -3.04 19.37
C VAL A 237 -16.01 -2.98 18.38
N SER A 238 -15.26 -1.88 18.38
CA SER A 238 -14.13 -1.68 17.47
C SER A 238 -13.02 -0.82 18.07
N ILE A 239 -11.81 -1.03 17.58
CA ILE A 239 -10.61 -0.24 17.85
C ILE A 239 -10.04 0.25 16.50
N HIS A 240 -9.63 1.50 16.43
CA HIS A 240 -9.00 2.03 15.24
C HIS A 240 -7.51 1.65 15.21
N ALA A 241 -7.07 1.06 14.10
CA ALA A 241 -5.70 0.57 13.93
C ALA A 241 -4.64 1.67 14.12
N LEU A 242 -4.93 2.91 13.72
CA LEU A 242 -4.01 4.03 13.88
C LEU A 242 -3.63 4.28 15.35
N PHE A 243 -4.58 4.09 16.29
CA PHE A 243 -4.27 4.23 17.71
C PHE A 243 -3.34 3.10 18.18
N LEU A 244 -3.65 1.86 17.82
CA LEU A 244 -2.82 0.71 18.16
C LEU A 244 -1.42 0.83 17.52
N SER A 245 -1.35 1.27 16.27
CA SER A 245 -0.08 1.53 15.57
C SER A 245 0.75 2.60 16.29
N GLY A 246 0.14 3.74 16.63
CA GLY A 246 0.85 4.80 17.35
C GLY A 246 1.34 4.39 18.73
N LEU A 247 0.54 3.61 19.47
CA LEU A 247 0.98 3.06 20.76
C LEU A 247 2.12 2.02 20.58
N THR A 248 2.04 1.17 19.56
CA THR A 248 3.12 0.24 19.20
C THR A 248 4.41 1.00 18.87
N THR A 249 4.32 2.04 18.03
CA THR A 249 5.45 2.92 17.69
C THR A 249 6.00 3.61 18.93
N PHE A 250 5.16 4.09 19.83
CA PHE A 250 5.59 4.70 21.09
C PHE A 250 6.40 3.71 21.93
N LEU A 251 5.88 2.51 22.14
CA LEU A 251 6.56 1.47 22.94
C LEU A 251 7.84 0.94 22.26
N ALA A 252 7.87 0.88 20.94
CA ALA A 252 9.05 0.42 20.20
C ALA A 252 10.25 1.38 20.31
N ASN A 253 10.03 2.61 20.77
CA ASN A 253 11.08 3.60 20.98
C ASN A 253 11.58 3.65 22.45
N GLN A 254 11.47 2.54 23.20
CA GLN A 254 11.86 2.47 24.62
C GLN A 254 13.33 2.83 24.87
N ASP A 255 14.20 2.65 23.89
CA ASP A 255 15.65 2.96 24.03
C ASP A 255 15.93 4.44 24.29
N ILE A 256 15.02 5.32 23.87
CA ILE A 256 15.12 6.78 24.07
C ILE A 256 14.12 7.31 25.10
N LEU A 257 13.24 6.44 25.60
CA LEU A 257 12.25 6.81 26.61
C LEU A 257 12.80 6.53 28.02
N PRO A 258 12.41 7.32 29.04
CA PRO A 258 12.67 6.94 30.41
C PRO A 258 11.92 5.65 30.75
N LYS A 259 12.27 5.01 31.85
CA LYS A 259 11.47 3.88 32.36
C LYS A 259 10.03 4.33 32.56
N LEU A 260 9.13 3.80 31.72
CA LEU A 260 7.73 4.18 31.72
C LEU A 260 7.02 3.64 32.98
N ASN A 261 6.04 4.41 33.46
CA ASN A 261 5.10 3.96 34.49
C ASN A 261 3.80 3.52 33.81
N ASP A 262 3.48 2.22 33.93
CA ASP A 262 2.33 1.60 33.26
C ASP A 262 0.99 2.26 33.60
N ASP A 263 0.79 2.73 34.84
CA ASP A 263 -0.47 3.36 35.24
C ASP A 263 -0.63 4.73 34.60
N ILE A 264 0.47 5.47 34.43
CA ILE A 264 0.48 6.73 33.69
C ILE A 264 0.22 6.48 32.19
N VAL A 265 0.85 5.45 31.60
CA VAL A 265 0.60 5.04 30.22
C VAL A 265 -0.86 4.65 30.02
N LYS A 266 -1.45 3.85 30.92
CA LYS A 266 -2.87 3.48 30.88
C LYS A 266 -3.79 4.69 31.00
N SER A 267 -3.42 5.69 31.78
CA SER A 267 -4.17 6.94 31.93
C SER A 267 -4.12 7.77 30.63
N ALA A 268 -2.94 7.90 30.03
CA ALA A 268 -2.76 8.55 28.73
C ALA A 268 -3.57 7.84 27.61
N ILE A 269 -3.53 6.50 27.58
CA ILE A 269 -4.33 5.69 26.66
C ILE A 269 -5.83 5.95 26.86
N ALA A 270 -6.29 5.98 28.11
CA ALA A 270 -7.70 6.20 28.43
C ALA A 270 -8.21 7.56 27.91
N GLN A 271 -7.42 8.60 28.11
CA GLN A 271 -7.72 9.94 27.62
C GLN A 271 -7.67 9.97 26.07
N GLY A 272 -6.63 9.43 25.45
CA GLY A 272 -6.47 9.41 24.00
C GLY A 272 -7.61 8.69 23.29
N ILE A 273 -8.00 7.49 23.75
CA ILE A 273 -9.12 6.73 23.18
C ILE A 273 -10.45 7.49 23.32
N GLY A 274 -10.63 8.25 24.39
CA GLY A 274 -11.84 9.05 24.64
C GLY A 274 -11.92 10.35 23.87
N ALA A 275 -10.81 10.88 23.38
CA ALA A 275 -10.72 12.21 22.79
C ALA A 275 -11.16 12.21 21.32
N LYS A 276 -12.20 13.02 21.01
CA LYS A 276 -12.81 13.12 19.67
C LYS A 276 -11.83 13.47 18.54
N ASN A 277 -10.77 14.20 18.85
CA ASN A 277 -9.81 14.69 17.86
C ASN A 277 -8.45 13.99 17.92
N PHE A 278 -8.26 13.03 18.82
CA PHE A 278 -6.97 12.38 19.01
C PHE A 278 -6.41 11.71 17.75
N LEU A 279 -7.28 11.10 16.95
CA LEU A 279 -6.90 10.43 15.70
C LEU A 279 -7.00 11.33 14.47
N LYS A 280 -7.44 12.60 14.65
CA LYS A 280 -7.60 13.53 13.53
C LYS A 280 -6.30 14.25 13.22
N GLY A 281 -6.08 14.44 11.91
CA GLY A 281 -4.87 15.11 11.42
C GLY A 281 -3.62 14.21 11.50
N THR A 282 -2.60 14.64 10.83
CA THR A 282 -1.27 14.01 10.84
C THR A 282 -0.24 15.04 11.26
N ILE A 283 0.67 14.67 12.15
CA ILE A 283 1.81 15.55 12.44
C ILE A 283 2.81 15.35 11.30
N HIS A 284 3.07 16.39 10.54
CA HIS A 284 4.03 16.42 9.42
C HIS A 284 3.87 15.24 8.43
N GLY A 285 2.62 14.89 8.09
CA GLY A 285 2.34 13.79 7.15
C GLY A 285 2.57 12.37 7.70
N LYS A 286 2.94 12.25 8.98
CA LYS A 286 3.25 10.99 9.66
C LYS A 286 2.15 10.65 10.68
N PRO A 287 1.12 9.85 10.30
CA PRO A 287 -0.02 9.62 11.18
C PRO A 287 0.32 8.78 12.41
N THR A 288 1.11 7.72 12.26
CA THR A 288 1.43 6.78 13.33
C THR A 288 2.34 7.40 14.37
N GLU A 289 3.41 8.05 13.90
CA GLU A 289 4.38 8.76 14.73
C GLU A 289 3.74 9.97 15.42
N GLY A 290 2.80 10.62 14.73
CA GLY A 290 2.01 11.71 15.34
C GLY A 290 1.16 11.23 16.53
N ILE A 291 0.56 10.03 16.45
CA ILE A 291 -0.14 9.44 17.59
C ILE A 291 0.83 9.07 18.71
N ALA A 292 2.02 8.54 18.39
CA ALA A 292 3.05 8.25 19.37
C ALA A 292 3.45 9.50 20.18
N LEU A 293 3.64 10.64 19.49
CA LEU A 293 3.94 11.93 20.13
C LEU A 293 2.78 12.43 21.01
N ARG A 294 1.55 12.29 20.57
CA ARG A 294 0.37 12.65 21.39
C ARG A 294 0.25 11.80 22.63
N ILE A 295 0.58 10.49 22.55
CA ILE A 295 0.63 9.60 23.71
C ILE A 295 1.73 10.04 24.66
N ALA A 296 2.94 10.38 24.18
CA ALA A 296 4.04 10.87 24.99
C ALA A 296 3.69 12.20 25.72
N HIS A 297 3.01 13.10 25.00
CA HIS A 297 2.51 14.35 25.61
C HIS A 297 1.50 14.09 26.74
N LEU A 298 0.52 13.21 26.51
CA LEU A 298 -0.44 12.83 27.55
C LEU A 298 0.23 12.12 28.72
N TYR A 299 1.23 11.29 28.47
CA TYR A 299 2.03 10.66 29.52
C TYR A 299 2.69 11.72 30.41
N ASN A 300 3.31 12.75 29.81
CA ASN A 300 3.93 13.83 30.54
C ASN A 300 2.90 14.61 31.37
N ASN A 301 1.74 14.91 30.82
CA ASN A 301 0.67 15.63 31.52
C ASN A 301 0.15 14.85 32.74
N HIS A 302 -0.07 13.56 32.57
CA HIS A 302 -0.54 12.70 33.68
C HIS A 302 0.51 12.46 34.77
N GLY A 303 1.80 12.45 34.40
CA GLY A 303 2.90 12.26 35.35
C GLY A 303 3.33 13.53 36.07
N ASN A 304 2.96 14.72 35.54
CA ASN A 304 3.41 15.99 36.08
C ASN A 304 3.01 16.15 37.56
N GLY A 305 3.99 16.48 38.38
CA GLY A 305 3.81 16.62 39.83
C GLY A 305 3.87 15.32 40.63
N MET A 306 4.01 14.16 40.00
CA MET A 306 4.17 12.89 40.71
C MET A 306 5.61 12.69 41.18
N ARG A 307 5.78 12.20 42.40
CA ARG A 307 7.12 11.92 42.98
C ARG A 307 7.84 10.84 42.17
N GLY A 308 9.06 11.13 41.71
CA GLY A 308 9.87 10.20 40.94
C GLY A 308 9.44 10.04 39.49
N PHE A 309 8.60 10.91 38.99
CA PHE A 309 8.22 10.97 37.57
C PHE A 309 9.39 11.50 36.74
N HIS A 310 9.63 10.86 35.61
CA HIS A 310 10.57 11.31 34.60
C HIS A 310 9.81 11.59 33.32
N ALA A 311 9.77 12.86 32.93
CA ALA A 311 9.10 13.27 31.70
C ALA A 311 9.86 12.78 30.46
N ILE A 312 9.10 12.47 29.41
CA ILE A 312 9.65 12.16 28.11
C ILE A 312 10.11 13.44 27.44
N ASP A 313 11.34 13.44 26.93
CA ASP A 313 11.83 14.53 26.08
C ASP A 313 11.16 14.42 24.70
N LEU A 314 10.13 15.24 24.49
CA LEU A 314 9.40 15.27 23.21
C LEU A 314 10.27 15.73 22.05
N GLY A 315 11.28 16.58 22.30
CA GLY A 315 12.21 17.03 21.25
C GLY A 315 13.11 15.89 20.76
N ALA A 316 13.64 15.08 21.70
CA ALA A 316 14.42 13.88 21.39
C ALA A 316 13.56 12.84 20.65
N LEU A 317 12.32 12.61 21.11
CA LEU A 317 11.39 11.68 20.47
C LEU A 317 11.03 12.16 19.04
N CYS A 318 10.78 13.43 18.85
CA CYS A 318 10.54 14.01 17.50
C CYS A 318 11.70 13.74 16.56
N LYS A 319 12.92 14.04 17.00
CA LYS A 319 14.12 13.81 16.19
C LYS A 319 14.25 12.35 15.79
N HIS A 320 13.97 11.43 16.70
CA HIS A 320 14.03 9.99 16.44
C HIS A 320 12.96 9.54 15.45
N LEU A 321 11.74 10.03 15.60
CA LEU A 321 10.62 9.75 14.67
C LEU A 321 10.71 10.49 13.33
N GLY A 322 11.74 11.33 13.16
CA GLY A 322 11.92 12.13 11.94
C GLY A 322 10.81 13.17 11.75
N ILE A 323 10.32 13.76 12.85
CA ILE A 323 9.33 14.85 12.87
C ILE A 323 10.01 16.13 13.30
N PRO A 324 9.84 17.26 12.59
CA PRO A 324 10.36 18.55 13.05
C PRO A 324 9.73 18.96 14.39
N VAL A 325 10.56 19.44 15.34
CA VAL A 325 10.07 19.85 16.68
C VAL A 325 8.99 20.92 16.57
N ALA A 326 9.11 21.87 15.64
CA ALA A 326 8.11 22.90 15.39
C ALA A 326 6.71 22.33 15.00
N ALA A 327 6.64 21.08 14.52
CA ALA A 327 5.38 20.44 14.19
C ALA A 327 4.56 20.06 15.44
N ILE A 328 5.18 19.93 16.62
CA ILE A 328 4.47 19.74 17.89
C ILE A 328 3.72 21.00 18.26
N GLU A 329 4.37 22.16 18.11
CA GLU A 329 3.79 23.48 18.44
C GLU A 329 2.60 23.82 17.53
N ALA A 330 2.58 23.22 16.31
CA ALA A 330 1.47 23.38 15.37
C ALA A 330 0.35 22.33 15.56
N ASP A 331 0.53 21.31 16.42
CA ASP A 331 -0.48 20.27 16.62
C ASP A 331 -1.61 20.75 17.53
N ASN A 332 -2.79 20.96 16.93
CA ASN A 332 -3.96 21.45 17.64
C ASN A 332 -4.39 20.59 18.82
N TYR A 333 -4.11 19.27 18.81
CA TYR A 333 -4.45 18.39 19.93
C TYR A 333 -3.51 18.63 21.12
N ILE A 334 -2.20 18.70 20.87
CA ILE A 334 -1.19 18.91 21.91
C ILE A 334 -1.38 20.27 22.58
N GLN A 335 -1.80 21.29 21.84
CA GLN A 335 -2.05 22.65 22.38
C GLN A 335 -3.36 22.78 23.18
N THR A 336 -4.30 21.89 23.01
CA THR A 336 -5.63 21.95 23.66
C THR A 336 -5.77 21.04 24.88
N VAL A 337 -4.78 20.21 25.17
CA VAL A 337 -4.72 19.28 26.30
C VAL A 337 -3.65 19.68 27.28
#